data_0f02a825d0666ba9d6cae544f89abfee
#
_entry.id   0f02a825d0666ba9d6cae544f89abfee
#
_cell.length_a   1.000
_cell.length_b   1.000
_cell.length_c   1.000
_cell.angle_alpha   90.00
_cell.angle_beta   90.00
_cell.angle_gamma   90.00
#
_symmetry.space_group_name_H-M   'P 1'
#
loop_
_entity.id
_entity.type
_entity.pdbx_description
1 polymer ?
#
loop_
_entity_poly.entity_id
_entity_poly.type
_entity_poly.pdbx_seq_one_letter_code
_entity_poly.pdbx_strand_id
1 'polypeptide(L)'
;MKKWIYLLTLVVLLLIPARGPVEAIDSGQWSYALLDDDSAKITAYNGWDTNIVIPSSLDGHPVSVIGEKVFYESSLTSVEIPEGITVIGDEAFAACSNLTRITLPESITYIAEGAFSSTGLTYVSLPSNLKVIDKEAFSLCYSLQNITLPESLRAIGERAFANTGLLYIDIPEGVTSIGAYAFANCSNLANVSLPNSLTTIDGNPFDNSKAIGSIKISADHPIFEIVDGVLFDKKEHRLIYYPAGSSAVSYTVPEGVKVIGKEAFSGAFNLRSISLPGSLRSIEADAFSVTGLISVDIPEGVTSIGDYAFSGCNGLVSVSLPRSLTSIGDNPFKECLLFATVQVAADHPAFEVVDGILFDKKEHRLIVATASFSIASYQIPDGTTSIDEYAFYNRSAPTELYMPDSVTSIGENAFKECVYLSSVTLSNNLRSIPVGAFTRTPLRSVEIPGGVTTIGAYAFSKCNYLESVTLPQSLTSIEGGAFMETGLTRVMLPQNLTYIDELAFVPKNQISFSVLSGSYAETWALQNGVSYIYYVVGREITKEEFYAITNGN
;
A
#
# COMPACT_ATOMS: atom_id res chain seq x y z
N MET A 1 17.52 -8.84 12.95
CA MET A 1 17.25 -7.72 13.86
C MET A 1 15.77 -7.45 14.14
N LYS A 2 14.83 -7.82 13.25
CA LYS A 2 13.36 -7.82 13.55
C LYS A 2 12.95 -8.54 14.86
N LYS A 3 13.79 -9.43 15.40
CA LYS A 3 13.53 -10.17 16.65
C LYS A 3 13.64 -9.35 17.95
N TRP A 4 14.29 -8.19 17.97
CA TRP A 4 14.50 -7.43 19.21
C TRP A 4 13.40 -6.40 19.48
N ILE A 5 12.79 -5.81 18.45
CA ILE A 5 11.61 -4.92 18.62
C ILE A 5 10.42 -5.78 19.04
N TYR A 6 10.25 -6.95 18.44
CA TYR A 6 9.28 -7.95 18.92
C TYR A 6 9.58 -8.47 20.32
N LEU A 7 10.84 -8.43 20.78
CA LEU A 7 11.19 -8.89 22.13
C LEU A 7 10.85 -7.85 23.20
N LEU A 8 10.94 -6.53 22.91
CA LEU A 8 10.50 -5.49 23.85
C LEU A 8 8.96 -5.38 23.88
N THR A 9 8.27 -5.46 22.75
CA THR A 9 6.81 -5.58 22.68
C THR A 9 6.33 -6.90 23.33
N LEU A 10 7.06 -7.98 23.13
CA LEU A 10 6.74 -9.27 23.76
C LEU A 10 6.96 -9.26 25.29
N VAL A 11 7.93 -8.50 25.80
CA VAL A 11 8.21 -8.39 27.25
C VAL A 11 7.13 -7.56 27.96
N VAL A 12 6.56 -6.55 27.29
CA VAL A 12 5.43 -5.78 27.86
C VAL A 12 4.12 -6.55 27.72
N LEU A 13 3.91 -7.29 26.61
CA LEU A 13 2.77 -8.20 26.43
C LEU A 13 2.85 -9.47 27.30
N LEU A 14 4.05 -9.92 27.68
CA LEU A 14 4.24 -11.06 28.62
C LEU A 14 3.94 -10.71 30.08
N LEU A 15 3.72 -9.43 30.41
CA LEU A 15 3.23 -8.99 31.72
C LEU A 15 1.71 -8.90 31.82
N ILE A 16 0.98 -9.22 30.75
CA ILE A 16 -0.49 -9.38 30.78
C ILE A 16 -0.78 -10.87 30.53
N PRO A 17 -0.84 -11.72 31.56
CA PRO A 17 -1.19 -13.13 31.35
C PRO A 17 -2.59 -13.24 30.76
N ALA A 18 -2.69 -14.01 29.68
CA ALA A 18 -3.95 -14.34 29.03
C ALA A 18 -4.77 -15.25 29.94
N ARG A 19 -5.64 -14.69 30.74
CA ARG A 19 -6.86 -15.43 31.16
C ARG A 19 -7.76 -15.56 29.93
N GLY A 20 -8.54 -16.66 29.88
CA GLY A 20 -9.63 -16.86 28.92
C GLY A 20 -10.56 -15.63 28.84
N PRO A 21 -11.60 -15.62 28.03
CA PRO A 21 -12.44 -14.44 27.82
C PRO A 21 -12.83 -13.86 29.19
N VAL A 22 -12.26 -12.68 29.50
CA VAL A 22 -12.55 -11.97 30.76
C VAL A 22 -13.89 -11.30 30.54
N GLU A 23 -14.91 -11.66 31.34
CA GLU A 23 -16.20 -11.00 31.31
C GLU A 23 -16.02 -9.51 31.67
N ALA A 24 -16.58 -8.63 30.84
CA ALA A 24 -16.61 -7.21 31.13
C ALA A 24 -17.58 -6.95 32.29
N ILE A 25 -17.16 -6.10 33.22
CA ILE A 25 -17.95 -5.67 34.38
C ILE A 25 -18.40 -4.24 34.11
N ASP A 26 -19.68 -3.96 34.27
CA ASP A 26 -20.22 -2.60 34.09
C ASP A 26 -20.24 -1.86 35.41
N SER A 27 -19.70 -0.63 35.41
CA SER A 27 -19.67 0.29 36.54
C SER A 27 -20.05 1.70 36.06
N GLY A 28 -21.34 2.01 36.05
CA GLY A 28 -21.88 3.27 35.58
C GLY A 28 -21.67 3.50 34.08
N GLN A 29 -20.84 4.49 33.69
CA GLN A 29 -20.50 4.80 32.30
C GLN A 29 -19.31 3.96 31.77
N TRP A 30 -18.73 3.11 32.62
CA TRP A 30 -17.51 2.38 32.33
C TRP A 30 -17.74 0.88 32.32
N SER A 31 -17.14 0.19 31.38
CA SER A 31 -16.97 -1.25 31.44
C SER A 31 -15.48 -1.56 31.63
N TYR A 32 -15.18 -2.56 32.46
CA TYR A 32 -13.80 -2.93 32.77
C TYR A 32 -13.65 -4.44 32.91
N ALA A 33 -12.42 -4.90 32.89
CA ALA A 33 -12.00 -6.27 33.15
C ALA A 33 -10.92 -6.27 34.24
N LEU A 34 -10.90 -7.26 35.11
CA LEU A 34 -9.86 -7.42 36.12
C LEU A 34 -8.62 -8.08 35.52
N LEU A 35 -7.47 -7.52 35.86
CA LEU A 35 -6.16 -8.10 35.56
C LEU A 35 -5.72 -9.03 36.72
N ASP A 36 -4.63 -9.77 36.52
CA ASP A 36 -4.16 -10.76 37.51
C ASP A 36 -3.66 -10.13 38.82
N ASP A 37 -3.30 -8.85 38.79
CA ASP A 37 -2.89 -8.06 39.95
C ASP A 37 -4.05 -7.35 40.66
N ASP A 38 -5.29 -7.70 40.32
CA ASP A 38 -6.54 -7.12 40.82
C ASP A 38 -6.76 -5.66 40.38
N SER A 39 -5.98 -5.15 39.45
CA SER A 39 -6.24 -3.85 38.83
C SER A 39 -7.26 -3.94 37.69
N ALA A 40 -7.89 -2.83 37.36
CA ALA A 40 -8.90 -2.73 36.30
C ALA A 40 -8.28 -2.27 34.96
N LYS A 41 -8.63 -2.98 33.89
CA LYS A 41 -8.47 -2.53 32.49
C LYS A 41 -9.80 -2.02 32.00
N ILE A 42 -9.92 -0.74 31.65
CA ILE A 42 -11.11 -0.21 31.01
C ILE A 42 -11.29 -0.87 29.64
N THR A 43 -12.48 -1.37 29.34
CA THR A 43 -12.82 -2.04 28.07
C THR A 43 -13.81 -1.27 27.23
N ALA A 44 -14.64 -0.38 27.84
CA ALA A 44 -15.51 0.51 27.10
C ALA A 44 -15.89 1.76 27.92
N TYR A 45 -16.26 2.84 27.20
CA TYR A 45 -16.90 4.02 27.74
C TYR A 45 -18.28 4.17 27.08
N ASN A 46 -19.34 4.12 27.90
CA ASN A 46 -20.73 4.13 27.46
C ASN A 46 -21.40 5.51 27.69
N GLY A 47 -20.61 6.54 28.06
CA GLY A 47 -21.08 7.90 28.30
C GLY A 47 -21.16 8.73 27.01
N TRP A 48 -21.71 9.94 27.15
CA TRP A 48 -21.90 10.90 26.05
C TRP A 48 -21.12 12.21 26.26
N ASP A 49 -20.38 12.32 27.37
CA ASP A 49 -19.62 13.52 27.69
C ASP A 49 -18.44 13.69 26.73
N THR A 50 -18.20 14.92 26.29
CA THR A 50 -17.08 15.24 25.40
C THR A 50 -15.82 15.66 26.15
N ASN A 51 -15.96 15.95 27.46
CA ASN A 51 -14.86 16.27 28.36
C ASN A 51 -14.94 15.32 29.54
N ILE A 52 -13.95 14.45 29.68
CA ILE A 52 -13.99 13.38 30.68
C ILE A 52 -12.74 13.38 31.55
N VAL A 53 -12.92 12.91 32.78
CA VAL A 53 -11.85 12.48 33.68
C VAL A 53 -11.98 10.98 33.83
N ILE A 54 -10.92 10.24 33.49
CA ILE A 54 -10.90 8.78 33.65
C ILE A 54 -10.85 8.47 35.15
N PRO A 55 -11.66 7.55 35.68
CA PRO A 55 -11.62 7.20 37.11
C PRO A 55 -10.29 6.53 37.47
N SER A 56 -9.75 6.86 38.63
CA SER A 56 -8.55 6.19 39.18
C SER A 56 -8.85 4.82 39.77
N SER A 57 -10.14 4.49 40.01
CA SER A 57 -10.61 3.17 40.46
C SER A 57 -12.03 2.90 40.00
N LEU A 58 -12.37 1.64 39.79
CA LEU A 58 -13.71 1.13 39.46
C LEU A 58 -14.07 0.02 40.43
N ASP A 59 -15.18 0.20 41.17
CA ASP A 59 -15.70 -0.76 42.19
C ASP A 59 -14.63 -1.18 43.24
N GLY A 60 -13.67 -0.26 43.53
CA GLY A 60 -12.59 -0.51 44.48
C GLY A 60 -11.29 -1.04 43.85
N HIS A 61 -11.28 -1.39 42.58
CA HIS A 61 -10.11 -1.83 41.84
C HIS A 61 -9.38 -0.63 41.21
N PRO A 62 -8.08 -0.43 41.42
CA PRO A 62 -7.34 0.66 40.81
C PRO A 62 -7.27 0.46 39.28
N VAL A 63 -7.52 1.52 38.50
CA VAL A 63 -7.41 1.48 37.06
C VAL A 63 -5.94 1.62 36.65
N SER A 64 -5.41 0.61 35.97
CA SER A 64 -4.01 0.59 35.49
C SER A 64 -3.86 0.61 33.97
N VAL A 65 -4.90 0.26 33.22
CA VAL A 65 -4.86 0.15 31.76
C VAL A 65 -6.09 0.76 31.10
N ILE A 66 -5.92 1.57 30.08
CA ILE A 66 -6.95 1.92 29.09
C ILE A 66 -6.84 0.87 27.97
N GLY A 67 -7.91 0.12 27.73
CA GLY A 67 -7.91 -0.98 26.76
C GLY A 67 -7.93 -0.54 25.31
N GLU A 68 -7.92 -1.53 24.43
CA GLU A 68 -8.02 -1.35 22.99
C GLU A 68 -9.36 -0.68 22.61
N LYS A 69 -9.29 0.34 21.73
CA LYS A 69 -10.45 1.00 21.10
C LYS A 69 -11.50 1.58 22.05
N VAL A 70 -11.18 1.81 23.34
CA VAL A 70 -12.15 2.28 24.34
C VAL A 70 -12.87 3.55 23.90
N PHE A 71 -12.18 4.46 23.24
CA PHE A 71 -12.73 5.75 22.77
C PHE A 71 -12.64 5.91 21.25
N TYR A 72 -12.49 4.81 20.52
CA TYR A 72 -12.37 4.85 19.06
C TYR A 72 -13.53 5.63 18.42
N GLU A 73 -13.21 6.58 17.51
CA GLU A 73 -14.19 7.46 16.82
C GLU A 73 -15.10 8.28 17.75
N SER A 74 -14.71 8.49 19.02
CA SER A 74 -15.54 9.26 19.96
C SER A 74 -15.50 10.76 19.69
N SER A 75 -16.54 11.47 20.15
CA SER A 75 -16.65 12.93 20.03
C SER A 75 -15.90 13.69 21.14
N LEU A 76 -15.00 13.05 21.88
CA LEU A 76 -14.22 13.65 22.95
C LEU A 76 -13.44 14.88 22.48
N THR A 77 -13.45 15.94 23.29
CA THR A 77 -12.68 17.17 23.05
C THR A 77 -11.51 17.32 24.01
N SER A 78 -11.66 16.80 25.24
CA SER A 78 -10.55 16.74 26.23
C SER A 78 -10.68 15.52 27.14
N VAL A 79 -9.52 14.98 27.54
CA VAL A 79 -9.41 13.83 28.45
C VAL A 79 -8.34 14.13 29.50
N GLU A 80 -8.68 13.88 30.75
CA GLU A 80 -7.74 13.86 31.86
C GLU A 80 -7.54 12.41 32.31
N ILE A 81 -6.29 11.93 32.29
CA ILE A 81 -5.91 10.59 32.71
C ILE A 81 -5.24 10.70 34.08
N PRO A 82 -5.75 10.04 35.14
CA PRO A 82 -5.17 10.11 36.47
C PRO A 82 -3.88 9.29 36.61
N GLU A 83 -3.12 9.60 37.65
CA GLU A 83 -1.98 8.75 38.06
C GLU A 83 -2.44 7.32 38.40
N GLY A 84 -1.55 6.35 38.13
CA GLY A 84 -1.81 4.91 38.30
C GLY A 84 -2.06 4.18 36.99
N ILE A 85 -2.50 4.87 35.94
CA ILE A 85 -2.60 4.28 34.60
C ILE A 85 -1.20 4.21 33.99
N THR A 86 -0.81 3.01 33.53
CA THR A 86 0.53 2.71 33.03
C THR A 86 0.56 2.44 31.54
N VAL A 87 -0.58 2.06 30.95
CA VAL A 87 -0.70 1.66 29.54
C VAL A 87 -1.90 2.32 28.89
N ILE A 88 -1.69 2.88 27.70
CA ILE A 88 -2.73 3.27 26.76
C ILE A 88 -2.71 2.24 25.61
N GLY A 89 -3.80 1.48 25.46
CA GLY A 89 -3.91 0.35 24.54
C GLY A 89 -4.03 0.74 23.09
N ASP A 90 -4.06 -0.27 22.23
CA ASP A 90 -4.11 -0.12 20.78
C ASP A 90 -5.35 0.68 20.37
N GLU A 91 -5.14 1.69 19.52
CA GLU A 91 -6.18 2.56 18.99
C GLU A 91 -7.13 3.16 20.06
N ALA A 92 -6.71 3.26 21.33
CA ALA A 92 -7.58 3.63 22.45
C ALA A 92 -8.31 4.97 22.21
N PHE A 93 -7.69 5.95 21.58
CA PHE A 93 -8.26 7.24 21.21
C PHE A 93 -8.22 7.49 19.69
N ALA A 94 -8.04 6.44 18.88
CA ALA A 94 -7.93 6.62 17.44
C ALA A 94 -9.21 7.22 16.84
N ALA A 95 -9.03 8.06 15.82
CA ALA A 95 -10.09 8.78 15.11
C ALA A 95 -10.94 9.74 15.99
N CYS A 96 -10.47 10.08 17.21
CA CYS A 96 -11.04 11.15 18.02
C CYS A 96 -10.67 12.53 17.44
N SER A 97 -11.23 12.90 16.29
CA SER A 97 -10.83 14.09 15.54
C SER A 97 -11.04 15.42 16.29
N ASN A 98 -11.94 15.43 17.28
CA ASN A 98 -12.22 16.59 18.11
C ASN A 98 -11.33 16.67 19.37
N LEU A 99 -10.54 15.63 19.67
CA LEU A 99 -9.67 15.58 20.84
C LEU A 99 -8.47 16.50 20.61
N THR A 100 -8.55 17.72 21.11
CA THR A 100 -7.50 18.74 20.95
C THR A 100 -6.56 18.84 22.15
N ARG A 101 -6.96 18.26 23.30
CA ARG A 101 -6.22 18.32 24.56
C ARG A 101 -6.31 17.00 25.30
N ILE A 102 -5.17 16.52 25.78
CA ILE A 102 -5.07 15.38 26.68
C ILE A 102 -3.98 15.64 27.73
N THR A 103 -4.22 15.20 28.96
CA THR A 103 -3.24 15.22 30.03
C THR A 103 -2.81 13.79 30.33
N LEU A 104 -1.53 13.50 30.13
CA LEU A 104 -0.93 12.19 30.38
C LEU A 104 -0.18 12.23 31.72
N PRO A 105 -0.45 11.29 32.67
CA PRO A 105 0.24 11.22 33.97
C PRO A 105 1.65 10.64 33.82
N GLU A 106 2.50 10.90 34.80
CA GLU A 106 3.88 10.38 34.83
C GLU A 106 3.95 8.85 34.98
N SER A 107 2.86 8.22 35.43
CA SER A 107 2.78 6.76 35.55
C SER A 107 2.77 6.02 34.20
N ILE A 108 2.46 6.68 33.06
CA ILE A 108 2.41 6.01 31.75
C ILE A 108 3.82 5.64 31.29
N THR A 109 3.99 4.38 30.95
CA THR A 109 5.24 3.80 30.45
C THR A 109 5.15 3.30 29.01
N TYR A 110 3.94 3.11 28.50
CA TYR A 110 3.69 2.57 27.17
C TYR A 110 2.46 3.19 26.49
N ILE A 111 2.65 3.64 25.25
CA ILE A 111 1.62 4.11 24.32
C ILE A 111 1.63 3.16 23.13
N ALA A 112 0.55 2.39 22.97
CA ALA A 112 0.45 1.28 22.04
C ALA A 112 0.17 1.71 20.60
N GLU A 113 0.05 0.73 19.68
CA GLU A 113 -0.17 0.95 18.26
C GLU A 113 -1.41 1.81 18.02
N GLY A 114 -1.27 2.87 17.22
CA GLY A 114 -2.37 3.74 16.81
C GLY A 114 -3.09 4.48 17.94
N ALA A 115 -2.58 4.46 19.17
CA ALA A 115 -3.31 4.92 20.37
C ALA A 115 -3.94 6.31 20.23
N PHE A 116 -3.31 7.25 19.52
CA PHE A 116 -3.81 8.61 19.25
C PHE A 116 -3.90 8.91 17.75
N SER A 117 -3.92 7.89 16.90
CA SER A 117 -3.99 8.10 15.46
C SER A 117 -5.23 8.89 15.06
N SER A 118 -5.07 9.82 14.11
CA SER A 118 -6.17 10.66 13.58
C SER A 118 -6.89 11.52 14.65
N THR A 119 -6.16 11.95 15.68
CA THR A 119 -6.70 12.90 16.68
C THR A 119 -6.47 14.35 16.26
N GLY A 120 -7.26 15.26 16.86
CA GLY A 120 -7.13 16.71 16.70
C GLY A 120 -6.05 17.36 17.59
N LEU A 121 -5.21 16.59 18.27
CA LEU A 121 -4.18 17.09 19.19
C LEU A 121 -3.28 18.11 18.54
N THR A 122 -3.12 19.27 19.18
CA THR A 122 -2.20 20.33 18.73
C THR A 122 -0.87 20.31 19.45
N TYR A 123 -0.87 19.76 20.65
CA TYR A 123 0.27 19.58 21.55
C TYR A 123 -0.01 18.40 22.48
N VAL A 124 1.02 17.68 22.85
CA VAL A 124 1.00 16.65 23.91
C VAL A 124 2.29 16.69 24.71
N SER A 125 2.16 16.65 26.04
CA SER A 125 3.30 16.45 26.95
C SER A 125 3.41 14.97 27.26
N LEU A 126 4.52 14.36 26.87
CA LEU A 126 4.78 12.95 27.12
C LEU A 126 5.39 12.75 28.50
N PRO A 127 5.02 11.65 29.22
CA PRO A 127 5.56 11.35 30.55
C PRO A 127 7.06 11.08 30.52
N SER A 128 7.74 11.51 31.59
CA SER A 128 9.22 11.36 31.71
C SER A 128 9.68 9.90 31.78
N ASN A 129 8.77 8.95 32.03
CA ASN A 129 9.06 7.51 32.13
C ASN A 129 8.77 6.71 30.85
N LEU A 130 8.22 7.34 29.83
CA LEU A 130 7.84 6.66 28.57
C LEU A 130 9.07 6.07 27.87
N LYS A 131 9.01 4.78 27.52
CA LYS A 131 10.11 4.05 26.88
C LYS A 131 9.95 3.85 25.39
N VAL A 132 8.72 3.68 24.93
CA VAL A 132 8.38 3.35 23.54
C VAL A 132 7.17 4.14 23.12
N ILE A 133 7.25 4.73 21.94
CA ILE A 133 6.12 5.22 21.16
C ILE A 133 5.95 4.20 20.02
N ASP A 134 4.87 3.44 20.06
CA ASP A 134 4.68 2.30 19.15
C ASP A 134 4.23 2.73 17.75
N LYS A 135 4.04 1.75 16.90
CA LYS A 135 3.62 1.93 15.51
C LYS A 135 2.36 2.80 15.43
N GLU A 136 2.39 3.79 14.53
CA GLU A 136 1.27 4.68 14.23
C GLU A 136 0.69 5.46 15.42
N ALA A 137 1.33 5.48 16.59
CA ALA A 137 0.77 6.02 17.83
C ALA A 137 0.21 7.45 17.70
N PHE A 138 0.83 8.33 16.91
CA PHE A 138 0.36 9.68 16.59
C PHE A 138 0.19 9.92 15.08
N SER A 139 0.02 8.86 14.30
CA SER A 139 -0.17 8.98 12.85
C SER A 139 -1.43 9.79 12.53
N LEU A 140 -1.41 10.56 11.42
CA LEU A 140 -2.54 11.37 10.95
C LEU A 140 -3.00 12.49 11.94
N CYS A 141 -2.16 12.82 12.92
CA CYS A 141 -2.39 13.97 13.81
C CYS A 141 -1.95 15.27 13.11
N TYR A 142 -2.70 15.69 12.08
CA TYR A 142 -2.34 16.82 11.22
C TYR A 142 -2.16 18.14 11.96
N SER A 143 -2.80 18.30 13.12
CA SER A 143 -2.73 19.50 13.95
C SER A 143 -1.58 19.51 14.94
N LEU A 144 -0.87 18.39 15.13
CA LEU A 144 0.22 18.25 16.09
C LEU A 144 1.48 18.94 15.56
N GLN A 145 1.72 20.17 16.03
CA GLN A 145 2.83 21.01 15.56
C GLN A 145 4.11 20.85 16.39
N ASN A 146 3.96 20.51 17.66
CA ASN A 146 5.08 20.39 18.59
C ASN A 146 4.87 19.20 19.54
N ILE A 147 5.94 18.49 19.78
CA ILE A 147 6.01 17.43 20.79
C ILE A 147 7.40 17.44 21.43
N THR A 148 7.47 17.21 22.72
CA THR A 148 8.73 17.02 23.43
C THR A 148 8.86 15.55 23.79
N LEU A 149 9.91 14.91 23.27
CA LEU A 149 10.21 13.51 23.56
C LEU A 149 11.03 13.40 24.85
N PRO A 150 10.68 12.47 25.78
CA PRO A 150 11.39 12.34 27.06
C PRO A 150 12.73 11.62 26.90
N GLU A 151 13.69 11.95 27.75
CA GLU A 151 15.03 11.34 27.79
C GLU A 151 15.02 9.82 28.08
N SER A 152 13.92 9.34 28.64
CA SER A 152 13.69 7.91 28.88
C SER A 152 13.40 7.11 27.63
N LEU A 153 13.03 7.77 26.50
CA LEU A 153 12.60 7.13 25.27
C LEU A 153 13.74 6.27 24.68
N ARG A 154 13.41 5.11 24.17
CA ARG A 154 14.33 4.13 23.56
C ARG A 154 14.03 3.80 22.13
N ALA A 155 12.76 3.82 21.74
CA ALA A 155 12.34 3.49 20.39
C ALA A 155 11.15 4.35 19.92
N ILE A 156 11.17 4.67 18.62
CA ILE A 156 10.08 5.29 17.87
C ILE A 156 9.66 4.28 16.81
N GLY A 157 8.38 3.88 16.83
CA GLY A 157 7.82 2.85 15.97
C GLY A 157 7.62 3.28 14.51
N GLU A 158 7.27 2.31 13.68
CA GLU A 158 6.91 2.55 12.28
C GLU A 158 5.73 3.53 12.20
N ARG A 159 5.83 4.56 11.32
CA ARG A 159 4.79 5.59 11.13
C ARG A 159 4.33 6.32 12.39
N ALA A 160 5.08 6.27 13.49
CA ALA A 160 4.65 6.80 14.79
C ALA A 160 4.15 8.25 14.73
N PHE A 161 4.75 9.09 13.88
CA PHE A 161 4.38 10.48 13.66
C PHE A 161 4.09 10.80 12.19
N ALA A 162 3.76 9.80 11.37
CA ALA A 162 3.47 10.02 9.96
C ALA A 162 2.24 10.93 9.79
N ASN A 163 2.28 11.82 8.79
CA ASN A 163 1.18 12.77 8.51
C ASN A 163 0.86 13.72 9.69
N THR A 164 1.87 14.13 10.46
CA THR A 164 1.72 15.14 11.50
C THR A 164 2.06 16.54 11.00
N GLY A 165 1.58 17.56 11.74
CA GLY A 165 1.91 18.96 11.50
C GLY A 165 3.24 19.42 12.09
N LEU A 166 4.11 18.53 12.56
CA LEU A 166 5.34 18.84 13.25
C LEU A 166 6.23 19.83 12.46
N LEU A 167 6.75 20.84 13.16
CA LEU A 167 7.65 21.84 12.58
C LEU A 167 9.12 21.47 12.77
N TYR A 168 9.44 20.82 13.87
CA TYR A 168 10.75 20.30 14.20
C TYR A 168 10.62 19.08 15.12
N ILE A 169 11.66 18.28 15.19
CA ILE A 169 11.77 17.18 16.15
C ILE A 169 13.22 17.05 16.65
N ASP A 170 13.37 17.06 17.95
CA ASP A 170 14.62 16.74 18.64
C ASP A 170 14.47 15.35 19.27
N ILE A 171 15.22 14.38 18.74
CA ILE A 171 15.18 13.01 19.23
C ILE A 171 16.22 12.88 20.35
N PRO A 172 15.81 12.53 21.58
CA PRO A 172 16.69 12.59 22.74
C PRO A 172 17.74 11.49 22.75
N GLU A 173 18.83 11.73 23.48
CA GLU A 173 19.82 10.70 23.76
C GLU A 173 19.16 9.53 24.50
N GLY A 174 19.54 8.30 24.12
CA GLY A 174 18.92 7.08 24.60
C GLY A 174 18.00 6.41 23.62
N VAL A 175 17.47 7.12 22.61
CA VAL A 175 16.76 6.50 21.49
C VAL A 175 17.76 5.73 20.64
N THR A 176 17.51 4.45 20.47
CA THR A 176 18.38 3.53 19.73
C THR A 176 17.81 3.09 18.38
N SER A 177 16.50 3.25 18.17
CA SER A 177 15.85 2.85 16.92
C SER A 177 14.74 3.80 16.47
N ILE A 178 14.67 4.02 15.16
CA ILE A 178 13.60 4.74 14.47
C ILE A 178 13.05 3.82 13.39
N GLY A 179 11.74 3.56 13.43
CA GLY A 179 11.04 2.71 12.46
C GLY A 179 10.84 3.37 11.11
N ALA A 180 10.53 2.56 10.10
CA ALA A 180 10.24 3.03 8.76
C ALA A 180 9.08 4.04 8.77
N TYR A 181 9.20 5.10 7.94
CA TYR A 181 8.15 6.12 7.82
C TYR A 181 7.81 6.86 9.11
N ALA A 182 8.61 6.78 10.15
CA ALA A 182 8.28 7.34 11.46
C ALA A 182 7.81 8.81 11.40
N PHE A 183 8.34 9.60 10.47
CA PHE A 183 8.02 11.00 10.20
C PHE A 183 7.64 11.23 8.73
N ALA A 184 7.05 10.24 8.06
CA ALA A 184 6.66 10.38 6.65
C ALA A 184 5.51 11.37 6.48
N ASN A 185 5.47 12.05 5.31
CA ASN A 185 4.44 13.05 4.97
C ASN A 185 4.30 14.21 5.98
N CYS A 186 5.31 14.48 6.80
CA CYS A 186 5.35 15.64 7.68
C CYS A 186 5.71 16.89 6.88
N SER A 187 4.72 17.46 6.18
CA SER A 187 4.93 18.52 5.18
C SER A 187 5.50 19.82 5.74
N ASN A 188 5.46 20.03 7.06
CA ASN A 188 5.95 21.21 7.74
C ASN A 188 7.27 20.98 8.51
N LEU A 189 7.74 19.72 8.59
CA LEU A 189 8.93 19.34 9.36
C LEU A 189 10.19 19.89 8.68
N ALA A 190 10.74 20.96 9.25
CA ALA A 190 11.89 21.65 8.68
C ALA A 190 13.24 21.21 9.26
N ASN A 191 13.25 20.80 10.53
CA ASN A 191 14.48 20.48 11.27
C ASN A 191 14.34 19.18 12.05
N VAL A 192 15.35 18.34 11.97
CA VAL A 192 15.46 17.07 12.69
C VAL A 192 16.80 17.02 13.40
N SER A 193 16.81 16.57 14.66
CA SER A 193 18.04 16.30 15.43
C SER A 193 18.06 14.82 15.79
N LEU A 194 19.14 14.13 15.43
CA LEU A 194 19.35 12.70 15.68
C LEU A 194 20.40 12.50 16.79
N PRO A 195 20.15 11.59 17.77
CA PRO A 195 21.04 11.37 18.92
C PRO A 195 22.23 10.46 18.57
N ASN A 196 23.29 10.54 19.36
CA ASN A 196 24.46 9.65 19.21
C ASN A 196 24.17 8.19 19.59
N SER A 197 23.15 7.96 20.39
CA SER A 197 22.70 6.61 20.80
C SER A 197 22.01 5.82 19.69
N LEU A 198 21.66 6.48 18.57
CA LEU A 198 20.92 5.84 17.48
C LEU A 198 21.77 4.74 16.82
N THR A 199 21.21 3.55 16.71
CA THR A 199 21.88 2.39 16.13
C THR A 199 21.15 1.81 14.90
N THR A 200 19.87 2.11 14.78
CA THR A 200 19.03 1.53 13.72
C THR A 200 18.06 2.56 13.15
N ILE A 201 18.00 2.67 11.85
CA ILE A 201 16.96 3.35 11.09
C ILE A 201 16.41 2.34 10.09
N ASP A 202 15.11 2.03 10.20
CA ASP A 202 14.44 1.12 9.27
C ASP A 202 13.88 1.90 8.08
N GLY A 203 14.30 1.54 6.85
CA GLY A 203 13.85 2.19 5.62
C GLY A 203 14.11 3.69 5.58
N ASN A 204 13.21 4.45 4.96
CA ASN A 204 13.24 5.91 4.95
C ASN A 204 12.27 6.47 6.01
N PRO A 205 12.76 7.03 7.11
CA PRO A 205 11.88 7.56 8.16
C PRO A 205 11.19 8.88 7.77
N PHE A 206 11.69 9.60 6.75
CA PHE A 206 11.26 10.93 6.33
C PHE A 206 10.60 10.97 4.95
N ASP A 207 10.11 9.82 4.47
CA ASP A 207 9.53 9.74 3.14
C ASP A 207 8.51 10.87 2.90
N ASN A 208 8.60 11.51 1.72
CA ASN A 208 7.74 12.62 1.31
C ASN A 208 7.66 13.84 2.27
N SER A 209 8.60 14.00 3.22
CA SER A 209 8.68 15.15 4.13
C SER A 209 9.53 16.25 3.50
N LYS A 210 8.90 17.03 2.58
CA LYS A 210 9.57 17.95 1.65
C LYS A 210 10.12 19.22 2.28
N ALA A 211 9.69 19.59 3.50
CA ALA A 211 10.15 20.79 4.17
C ALA A 211 11.50 20.62 4.86
N ILE A 212 12.01 19.38 4.99
CA ILE A 212 13.26 19.12 5.71
C ILE A 212 14.42 19.85 5.00
N GLY A 213 14.89 20.90 5.66
CA GLY A 213 16.06 21.69 5.22
C GLY A 213 17.32 21.37 6.03
N SER A 214 17.18 20.73 7.19
CA SER A 214 18.31 20.41 8.07
C SER A 214 18.06 19.14 8.90
N ILE A 215 18.96 18.19 8.74
CA ILE A 215 19.11 17.06 9.67
C ILE A 215 20.43 17.26 10.43
N LYS A 216 20.39 17.31 11.75
CA LYS A 216 21.57 17.44 12.61
C LYS A 216 21.92 16.09 13.19
N ILE A 217 23.20 15.76 13.15
CA ILE A 217 23.80 14.57 13.77
C ILE A 217 25.23 14.94 14.18
N SER A 218 25.77 14.31 15.22
CA SER A 218 27.16 14.52 15.59
C SER A 218 28.12 14.10 14.47
N ALA A 219 29.17 14.89 14.22
CA ALA A 219 30.22 14.54 13.25
C ALA A 219 30.93 13.21 13.60
N ASP A 220 30.96 12.86 14.88
CA ASP A 220 31.61 11.63 15.41
C ASP A 220 30.61 10.49 15.59
N HIS A 221 29.37 10.61 15.06
CA HIS A 221 28.37 9.55 15.21
C HIS A 221 28.92 8.20 14.67
N PRO A 222 28.81 7.08 15.42
CA PRO A 222 29.51 5.83 15.07
C PRO A 222 28.97 5.12 13.84
N ILE A 223 27.71 5.34 13.47
CA ILE A 223 27.01 4.59 12.42
C ILE A 223 26.57 5.50 11.27
N PHE A 224 25.94 6.63 11.58
CA PHE A 224 25.33 7.49 10.57
C PHE A 224 26.17 8.73 10.27
N GLU A 225 25.97 9.33 9.11
CA GLU A 225 26.55 10.61 8.74
C GLU A 225 25.61 11.38 7.79
N ILE A 226 25.77 12.70 7.78
CA ILE A 226 25.12 13.60 6.83
C ILE A 226 26.20 14.20 5.94
N VAL A 227 26.05 13.98 4.63
CA VAL A 227 26.89 14.63 3.60
C VAL A 227 25.96 15.37 2.64
N ASP A 228 26.14 16.68 2.51
CA ASP A 228 25.32 17.55 1.67
C ASP A 228 23.79 17.41 1.92
N GLY A 229 23.41 17.21 3.18
CA GLY A 229 22.02 17.04 3.60
C GLY A 229 21.45 15.63 3.40
N VAL A 230 22.21 14.71 2.84
CA VAL A 230 21.84 13.31 2.60
C VAL A 230 22.29 12.44 3.76
N LEU A 231 21.41 11.56 4.23
CA LEU A 231 21.67 10.65 5.35
C LEU A 231 22.22 9.31 4.87
N PHE A 232 23.33 8.88 5.45
CA PHE A 232 23.98 7.61 5.14
C PHE A 232 24.18 6.76 6.39
N ASP A 233 24.15 5.44 6.20
CA ASP A 233 24.72 4.45 7.10
C ASP A 233 26.14 4.10 6.63
N LYS A 234 27.15 4.49 7.41
CA LYS A 234 28.57 4.25 7.12
C LYS A 234 28.93 2.77 7.20
N LYS A 235 28.27 2.03 8.11
CA LYS A 235 28.55 0.61 8.36
C LYS A 235 28.00 -0.29 7.26
N GLU A 236 26.77 0.00 6.80
CA GLU A 236 26.13 -0.73 5.72
C GLU A 236 26.49 -0.18 4.33
N HIS A 237 27.22 0.95 4.27
CA HIS A 237 27.49 1.67 3.01
C HIS A 237 26.21 2.01 2.25
N ARG A 238 25.18 2.44 2.97
CA ARG A 238 23.83 2.65 2.48
C ARG A 238 23.46 4.13 2.46
N LEU A 239 22.87 4.61 1.37
CA LEU A 239 22.16 5.88 1.33
C LEU A 239 20.73 5.63 1.84
N ILE A 240 20.35 6.30 2.94
CA ILE A 240 19.05 6.11 3.60
C ILE A 240 18.03 7.13 3.13
N TYR A 241 18.40 8.41 3.05
CA TYR A 241 17.47 9.49 2.75
C TYR A 241 18.15 10.62 1.99
N TYR A 242 17.54 11.01 0.88
CA TYR A 242 17.84 12.22 0.11
C TYR A 242 16.69 13.22 0.30
N PRO A 243 16.95 14.52 0.57
CA PRO A 243 15.90 15.50 0.81
C PRO A 243 14.98 15.66 -0.42
N ALA A 244 13.74 15.16 -0.32
CA ALA A 244 12.76 15.22 -1.41
C ALA A 244 12.42 16.65 -1.84
N GLY A 245 12.52 17.62 -0.94
CA GLY A 245 12.32 19.06 -1.21
C GLY A 245 13.54 19.77 -1.79
N SER A 246 14.66 19.08 -2.01
CA SER A 246 15.86 19.70 -2.60
C SER A 246 15.58 20.35 -3.94
N SER A 247 16.12 21.55 -4.15
CA SER A 247 16.06 22.24 -5.45
C SER A 247 17.14 21.77 -6.43
N ALA A 248 18.04 20.86 -6.00
CA ALA A 248 19.12 20.36 -6.85
C ALA A 248 18.56 19.55 -8.02
N VAL A 249 19.03 19.85 -9.21
CA VAL A 249 18.63 19.16 -10.45
C VAL A 249 19.51 17.95 -10.77
N SER A 250 20.65 17.83 -10.09
CA SER A 250 21.60 16.73 -10.24
C SER A 250 22.21 16.34 -8.90
N TYR A 251 22.53 15.06 -8.75
CA TYR A 251 23.23 14.54 -7.58
C TYR A 251 24.25 13.49 -7.99
N THR A 252 25.42 13.51 -7.33
CA THR A 252 26.43 12.45 -7.47
C THR A 252 26.49 11.67 -6.17
N VAL A 253 26.10 10.41 -6.22
CA VAL A 253 26.20 9.49 -5.08
C VAL A 253 27.70 9.22 -4.82
N PRO A 254 28.17 9.41 -3.56
CA PRO A 254 29.59 9.22 -3.23
C PRO A 254 30.10 7.80 -3.51
N GLU A 255 31.39 7.71 -3.91
CA GLU A 255 32.07 6.42 -3.97
C GLU A 255 32.10 5.73 -2.60
N GLY A 256 32.00 4.40 -2.60
CA GLY A 256 31.89 3.60 -1.38
C GLY A 256 30.45 3.24 -1.01
N VAL A 257 29.43 3.95 -1.52
CA VAL A 257 28.03 3.56 -1.35
C VAL A 257 27.77 2.26 -2.13
N LYS A 258 27.21 1.28 -1.44
CA LYS A 258 26.88 -0.05 -1.99
C LYS A 258 25.38 -0.27 -2.19
N VAL A 259 24.56 0.45 -1.44
CA VAL A 259 23.11 0.29 -1.43
C VAL A 259 22.42 1.65 -1.52
N ILE A 260 21.55 1.82 -2.51
CA ILE A 260 20.53 2.86 -2.45
C ILE A 260 19.33 2.26 -1.70
N GLY A 261 19.06 2.78 -0.53
CA GLY A 261 18.05 2.24 0.39
C GLY A 261 16.63 2.39 -0.14
N LYS A 262 15.72 1.66 0.50
CA LYS A 262 14.30 1.70 0.19
C LYS A 262 13.78 3.15 0.28
N GLU A 263 13.12 3.62 -0.80
CA GLU A 263 12.54 4.98 -0.91
C GLU A 263 13.52 6.14 -0.69
N ALA A 264 14.82 5.87 -0.82
CA ALA A 264 15.85 6.84 -0.46
C ALA A 264 15.78 8.17 -1.22
N PHE A 265 15.33 8.19 -2.47
CA PHE A 265 15.09 9.38 -3.30
C PHE A 265 13.61 9.60 -3.60
N SER A 266 12.70 8.88 -2.94
CA SER A 266 11.26 8.99 -3.22
C SER A 266 10.80 10.45 -3.16
N GLY A 267 10.03 10.87 -4.18
CA GLY A 267 9.48 12.21 -4.28
C GLY A 267 10.47 13.34 -4.59
N ALA A 268 11.71 13.04 -4.98
CA ALA A 268 12.70 14.04 -5.40
C ALA A 268 12.39 14.57 -6.82
N PHE A 269 11.31 15.32 -6.98
CA PHE A 269 10.78 15.77 -8.29
C PHE A 269 11.73 16.66 -9.08
N ASN A 270 12.62 17.41 -8.41
CA ASN A 270 13.54 18.31 -9.06
C ASN A 270 14.78 17.60 -9.60
N LEU A 271 15.08 16.40 -9.11
CA LEU A 271 16.27 15.63 -9.50
C LEU A 271 16.10 15.09 -10.92
N ARG A 272 16.84 15.66 -11.88
CA ARG A 272 16.77 15.33 -13.31
C ARG A 272 17.86 14.36 -13.76
N SER A 273 18.99 14.34 -13.05
CA SER A 273 20.10 13.45 -13.33
C SER A 273 20.76 12.96 -12.06
N ILE A 274 21.27 11.73 -12.10
CA ILE A 274 22.00 11.13 -11.01
C ILE A 274 23.25 10.41 -11.57
N SER A 275 24.37 10.52 -10.86
CA SER A 275 25.56 9.71 -11.10
C SER A 275 25.67 8.68 -9.99
N LEU A 276 25.67 7.40 -10.37
CA LEU A 276 25.78 6.27 -9.46
C LEU A 276 27.22 5.75 -9.43
N PRO A 277 27.79 5.41 -8.24
CA PRO A 277 29.17 5.01 -8.10
C PRO A 277 29.41 3.56 -8.56
N GLY A 278 30.64 3.26 -8.99
CA GLY A 278 31.05 1.89 -9.34
C GLY A 278 31.04 0.88 -8.19
N SER A 279 31.00 1.40 -6.95
CA SER A 279 30.84 0.59 -5.74
C SER A 279 29.42 0.05 -5.51
N LEU A 280 28.40 0.57 -6.23
CA LEU A 280 26.99 0.21 -6.03
C LEU A 280 26.74 -1.28 -6.33
N ARG A 281 25.90 -1.93 -5.52
CA ARG A 281 25.55 -3.35 -5.62
C ARG A 281 24.05 -3.58 -5.72
N SER A 282 23.24 -2.73 -5.09
CA SER A 282 21.77 -2.85 -5.10
C SER A 282 21.07 -1.51 -5.06
N ILE A 283 19.93 -1.48 -5.71
CA ILE A 283 18.90 -0.44 -5.64
C ILE A 283 17.68 -1.11 -5.04
N GLU A 284 17.20 -0.63 -3.90
CA GLU A 284 16.08 -1.27 -3.20
C GLU A 284 14.71 -0.77 -3.69
N ALA A 285 13.64 -1.33 -3.11
CA ALA A 285 12.27 -1.01 -3.52
C ALA A 285 11.98 0.48 -3.42
N ASP A 286 11.24 1.03 -4.40
CA ASP A 286 10.82 2.43 -4.49
C ASP A 286 11.96 3.46 -4.38
N ALA A 287 13.21 3.04 -4.51
CA ALA A 287 14.39 3.88 -4.25
C ALA A 287 14.39 5.23 -4.96
N PHE A 288 13.88 5.29 -6.18
CA PHE A 288 13.73 6.49 -7.01
C PHE A 288 12.28 6.78 -7.40
N SER A 289 11.32 6.22 -6.65
CA SER A 289 9.90 6.40 -6.96
C SER A 289 9.54 7.89 -7.04
N VAL A 290 8.78 8.27 -8.07
CA VAL A 290 8.25 9.62 -8.26
C VAL A 290 9.36 10.70 -8.32
N THR A 291 10.51 10.36 -8.90
CA THR A 291 11.57 11.35 -9.16
C THR A 291 11.42 12.03 -10.50
N GLY A 292 12.15 13.14 -10.68
CA GLY A 292 12.22 13.87 -11.96
C GLY A 292 13.26 13.34 -12.94
N LEU A 293 13.88 12.19 -12.71
CA LEU A 293 14.96 11.62 -13.52
C LEU A 293 14.55 11.47 -14.98
N ILE A 294 15.49 11.83 -15.88
CA ILE A 294 15.31 11.73 -17.34
C ILE A 294 15.97 10.46 -17.88
N SER A 295 17.14 10.12 -17.35
CA SER A 295 17.85 8.89 -17.69
C SER A 295 18.65 8.40 -16.50
N VAL A 296 18.90 7.08 -16.48
CA VAL A 296 19.75 6.46 -15.46
C VAL A 296 20.67 5.42 -16.11
N ASP A 297 21.96 5.58 -15.89
CA ASP A 297 22.98 4.58 -16.23
C ASP A 297 23.30 3.79 -14.96
N ILE A 298 22.85 2.54 -14.89
CA ILE A 298 23.10 1.66 -13.75
C ILE A 298 24.48 1.04 -13.93
N PRO A 299 25.42 1.27 -12.98
CA PRO A 299 26.81 0.84 -13.16
C PRO A 299 26.99 -0.67 -13.06
N GLU A 300 28.07 -1.15 -13.70
CA GLU A 300 28.52 -2.54 -13.51
C GLU A 300 28.79 -2.81 -12.03
N GLY A 301 28.43 -4.02 -11.59
CA GLY A 301 28.49 -4.44 -10.18
C GLY A 301 27.14 -4.41 -9.47
N VAL A 302 26.14 -3.69 -9.99
CA VAL A 302 24.75 -3.78 -9.49
C VAL A 302 24.17 -5.13 -9.88
N THR A 303 23.68 -5.88 -8.89
CA THR A 303 23.13 -7.22 -9.05
C THR A 303 21.62 -7.30 -8.89
N SER A 304 21.00 -6.30 -8.24
CA SER A 304 19.56 -6.28 -8.00
C SER A 304 18.95 -4.88 -8.08
N ILE A 305 17.76 -4.82 -8.65
CA ILE A 305 16.85 -3.67 -8.62
C ILE A 305 15.56 -4.15 -7.95
N GLY A 306 15.12 -3.45 -6.89
CA GLY A 306 13.94 -3.78 -6.11
C GLY A 306 12.63 -3.42 -6.82
N ASP A 307 11.53 -3.83 -6.18
CA ASP A 307 10.18 -3.59 -6.63
C ASP A 307 9.94 -2.08 -6.80
N TYR A 308 9.32 -1.67 -7.91
CA TYR A 308 8.89 -0.29 -8.17
C TYR A 308 10.01 0.77 -8.08
N ALA A 309 11.27 0.36 -8.20
CA ALA A 309 12.45 1.21 -7.92
C ALA A 309 12.44 2.58 -8.62
N PHE A 310 11.82 2.70 -9.80
CA PHE A 310 11.65 3.93 -10.57
C PHE A 310 10.17 4.26 -10.85
N SER A 311 9.23 3.70 -10.06
CA SER A 311 7.80 3.88 -10.28
C SER A 311 7.42 5.37 -10.32
N GLY A 312 6.49 5.75 -11.23
CA GLY A 312 6.00 7.12 -11.34
C GLY A 312 7.05 8.15 -11.80
N CYS A 313 8.21 7.71 -12.29
CA CYS A 313 9.21 8.60 -12.90
C CYS A 313 8.74 9.07 -14.28
N ASN A 314 7.77 10.00 -14.30
CA ASN A 314 7.08 10.41 -15.53
C ASN A 314 8.00 11.09 -16.57
N GLY A 315 9.17 11.57 -16.14
CA GLY A 315 10.20 12.17 -17.00
C GLY A 315 11.22 11.16 -17.54
N LEU A 316 11.23 9.92 -17.04
CA LEU A 316 12.24 8.92 -17.38
C LEU A 316 12.06 8.43 -18.82
N VAL A 317 13.08 8.62 -19.64
CA VAL A 317 13.10 8.24 -21.06
C VAL A 317 13.91 6.97 -21.28
N SER A 318 15.06 6.83 -20.59
CA SER A 318 15.97 5.73 -20.83
C SER A 318 16.65 5.22 -19.57
N VAL A 319 16.88 3.88 -19.54
CA VAL A 319 17.69 3.20 -18.52
C VAL A 319 18.67 2.25 -19.19
N SER A 320 19.91 2.23 -18.71
CA SER A 320 20.94 1.27 -19.11
C SER A 320 21.12 0.24 -17.99
N LEU A 321 20.93 -1.06 -18.29
CA LEU A 321 21.07 -2.18 -17.36
C LEU A 321 22.43 -2.85 -17.50
N PRO A 322 23.18 -3.06 -16.39
CA PRO A 322 24.52 -3.67 -16.44
C PRO A 322 24.46 -5.19 -16.61
N ARG A 323 25.51 -5.78 -17.16
CA ARG A 323 25.62 -7.24 -17.31
C ARG A 323 25.61 -8.00 -15.98
N SER A 324 26.02 -7.35 -14.91
CA SER A 324 26.02 -7.90 -13.55
C SER A 324 24.63 -8.08 -12.95
N LEU A 325 23.59 -7.47 -13.53
CA LEU A 325 22.23 -7.53 -13.00
C LEU A 325 21.67 -8.96 -13.12
N THR A 326 21.20 -9.51 -12.01
CA THR A 326 20.67 -10.87 -11.91
C THR A 326 19.21 -10.95 -11.52
N SER A 327 18.68 -9.89 -10.92
CA SER A 327 17.28 -9.83 -10.49
C SER A 327 16.69 -8.43 -10.63
N ILE A 328 15.45 -8.39 -11.04
CA ILE A 328 14.57 -7.21 -11.07
C ILE A 328 13.30 -7.62 -10.33
N GLY A 329 12.88 -6.79 -9.36
CA GLY A 329 11.63 -6.96 -8.64
C GLY A 329 10.40 -6.72 -9.50
N ASP A 330 9.25 -6.54 -8.87
CA ASP A 330 7.99 -6.21 -9.55
C ASP A 330 8.16 -4.89 -10.31
N ASN A 331 7.61 -4.82 -11.51
CA ASN A 331 7.81 -3.77 -12.52
C ASN A 331 8.46 -2.46 -12.01
N PRO A 332 9.78 -2.32 -12.06
CA PRO A 332 10.47 -1.15 -11.51
C PRO A 332 10.14 0.15 -12.26
N PHE A 333 9.57 0.07 -13.46
CA PHE A 333 9.22 1.20 -14.32
C PHE A 333 7.71 1.45 -14.41
N LYS A 334 6.96 0.94 -13.42
CA LYS A 334 5.53 1.16 -13.28
C LYS A 334 5.19 2.65 -13.44
N GLU A 335 4.18 2.96 -14.24
CA GLU A 335 3.69 4.32 -14.50
C GLU A 335 4.73 5.33 -15.06
N CYS A 336 5.86 4.85 -15.62
CA CYS A 336 6.81 5.70 -16.33
C CYS A 336 6.28 6.02 -17.74
N LEU A 337 5.58 7.15 -17.89
CA LEU A 337 4.83 7.46 -19.11
C LEU A 337 5.72 7.65 -20.34
N LEU A 338 6.90 8.30 -20.18
CA LEU A 338 7.82 8.60 -21.26
C LEU A 338 8.92 7.56 -21.46
N PHE A 339 8.88 6.42 -20.72
CA PHE A 339 9.92 5.40 -20.75
C PHE A 339 10.02 4.73 -22.13
N ALA A 340 10.97 5.19 -22.94
CA ALA A 340 11.08 4.82 -24.36
C ALA A 340 12.13 3.75 -24.64
N THR A 341 13.19 3.65 -23.81
CA THR A 341 14.33 2.80 -24.12
C THR A 341 14.90 2.11 -22.89
N VAL A 342 15.06 0.80 -22.99
CA VAL A 342 15.90 -0.01 -22.09
C VAL A 342 17.10 -0.49 -22.88
N GLN A 343 18.30 -0.15 -22.42
CA GLN A 343 19.54 -0.66 -23.01
C GLN A 343 20.00 -1.87 -22.23
N VAL A 344 20.05 -3.01 -22.92
CA VAL A 344 20.51 -4.30 -22.40
C VAL A 344 21.51 -4.88 -23.38
N ALA A 345 22.64 -5.42 -22.91
CA ALA A 345 23.59 -6.09 -23.78
C ALA A 345 22.94 -7.29 -24.50
N ALA A 346 23.21 -7.48 -25.78
CA ALA A 346 22.58 -8.54 -26.59
C ALA A 346 22.78 -9.96 -26.02
N ASP A 347 23.89 -10.16 -25.29
CA ASP A 347 24.28 -11.42 -24.65
C ASP A 347 24.07 -11.37 -23.10
N HIS A 348 23.19 -10.51 -22.61
CA HIS A 348 22.89 -10.40 -21.18
C HIS A 348 22.34 -11.75 -20.66
N PRO A 349 22.84 -12.28 -19.52
CA PRO A 349 22.50 -13.63 -19.06
C PRO A 349 21.03 -13.77 -18.57
N ALA A 350 20.43 -12.72 -18.04
CA ALA A 350 19.10 -12.76 -17.42
C ALA A 350 18.03 -12.00 -18.18
N PHE A 351 18.36 -10.90 -18.84
CA PHE A 351 17.38 -10.00 -19.45
C PHE A 351 17.56 -9.84 -20.94
N GLU A 352 16.50 -9.49 -21.64
CA GLU A 352 16.52 -9.13 -23.05
C GLU A 352 15.44 -8.10 -23.38
N VAL A 353 15.66 -7.36 -24.45
CA VAL A 353 14.64 -6.45 -25.01
C VAL A 353 14.28 -6.98 -26.40
N VAL A 354 13.02 -7.35 -26.58
CA VAL A 354 12.47 -7.79 -27.85
C VAL A 354 11.35 -6.83 -28.23
N ASP A 355 11.44 -6.23 -29.41
CA ASP A 355 10.41 -5.31 -29.95
C ASP A 355 10.06 -4.13 -29.00
N GLY A 356 11.00 -3.67 -28.19
CA GLY A 356 10.79 -2.60 -27.22
C GLY A 356 10.13 -3.07 -25.91
N ILE A 357 10.07 -4.35 -25.66
CA ILE A 357 9.59 -4.95 -24.41
C ILE A 357 10.74 -5.59 -23.65
N LEU A 358 10.87 -5.30 -22.36
CA LEU A 358 11.85 -5.93 -21.47
C LEU A 358 11.30 -7.24 -20.92
N PHE A 359 12.09 -8.31 -21.07
CA PHE A 359 11.79 -9.64 -20.56
C PHE A 359 12.86 -10.11 -19.56
N ASP A 360 12.42 -10.86 -18.56
CA ASP A 360 13.25 -11.74 -17.74
C ASP A 360 13.25 -13.14 -18.38
N LYS A 361 14.38 -13.54 -18.94
CA LYS A 361 14.55 -14.84 -19.61
C LYS A 361 14.51 -16.01 -18.65
N LYS A 362 14.95 -15.77 -17.40
CA LYS A 362 15.08 -16.81 -16.39
C LYS A 362 13.73 -17.14 -15.75
N GLU A 363 12.94 -16.11 -15.50
CA GLU A 363 11.59 -16.24 -14.90
C GLU A 363 10.50 -16.32 -15.97
N HIS A 364 10.86 -16.22 -17.25
CA HIS A 364 9.90 -16.19 -18.37
C HIS A 364 8.83 -15.12 -18.22
N ARG A 365 9.24 -13.94 -17.75
CA ARG A 365 8.36 -12.86 -17.33
C ARG A 365 8.48 -11.67 -18.29
N LEU A 366 7.34 -11.12 -18.72
CA LEU A 366 7.24 -9.84 -19.43
C LEU A 366 7.15 -8.72 -18.39
N ILE A 367 8.21 -7.89 -18.30
CA ILE A 367 8.31 -6.85 -17.27
C ILE A 367 7.60 -5.57 -17.70
N VAL A 368 7.97 -4.97 -18.84
CA VAL A 368 7.44 -3.68 -19.28
C VAL A 368 7.59 -3.48 -20.79
N ALA A 369 6.53 -3.00 -21.41
CA ALA A 369 6.57 -2.43 -22.76
C ALA A 369 6.98 -0.95 -22.69
N THR A 370 7.96 -0.54 -23.48
CA THR A 370 8.40 0.86 -23.54
C THR A 370 7.46 1.73 -24.36
N ALA A 371 7.57 3.05 -24.25
CA ALA A 371 6.79 3.99 -25.07
C ALA A 371 7.16 3.94 -26.58
N SER A 372 8.30 3.34 -26.93
CA SER A 372 8.69 3.09 -28.33
C SER A 372 8.06 1.83 -28.93
N PHE A 373 7.42 0.99 -28.12
CA PHE A 373 6.68 -0.18 -28.61
C PHE A 373 5.53 0.26 -29.52
N SER A 374 5.51 -0.22 -30.77
CA SER A 374 4.61 0.27 -31.81
C SER A 374 4.00 -0.82 -32.69
N ILE A 375 4.14 -2.10 -32.31
CA ILE A 375 3.61 -3.24 -33.08
C ILE A 375 2.09 -3.30 -32.89
N ALA A 376 1.36 -3.11 -33.97
CA ALA A 376 -0.11 -3.04 -33.94
C ALA A 376 -0.75 -4.41 -33.63
N SER A 377 -0.32 -5.48 -34.27
CA SER A 377 -0.78 -6.84 -33.97
C SER A 377 0.39 -7.59 -33.34
N TYR A 378 0.32 -7.78 -32.03
CA TYR A 378 1.42 -8.33 -31.24
C TYR A 378 1.07 -9.69 -30.66
N GLN A 379 1.93 -10.66 -30.92
CA GLN A 379 1.91 -11.96 -30.25
C GLN A 379 2.97 -11.98 -29.19
N ILE A 380 2.57 -12.18 -27.93
CA ILE A 380 3.49 -12.39 -26.82
C ILE A 380 4.29 -13.67 -27.12
N PRO A 381 5.62 -13.67 -26.95
CA PRO A 381 6.46 -14.82 -27.24
C PRO A 381 6.03 -16.08 -26.49
N ASP A 382 6.05 -17.22 -27.18
CA ASP A 382 5.82 -18.53 -26.56
C ASP A 382 6.83 -18.76 -25.44
N GLY A 383 6.38 -19.38 -24.35
CA GLY A 383 7.19 -19.59 -23.15
C GLY A 383 7.09 -18.46 -22.13
N THR A 384 6.52 -17.29 -22.46
CA THR A 384 6.20 -16.27 -21.44
C THR A 384 5.14 -16.85 -20.50
N THR A 385 5.40 -16.83 -19.19
CA THR A 385 4.51 -17.40 -18.15
C THR A 385 3.72 -16.36 -17.41
N SER A 386 4.25 -15.13 -17.32
CA SER A 386 3.60 -14.02 -16.60
C SER A 386 3.82 -12.68 -17.30
N ILE A 387 2.87 -11.79 -17.07
CA ILE A 387 2.91 -10.39 -17.50
C ILE A 387 2.82 -9.55 -16.24
N ASP A 388 3.76 -8.63 -16.04
CA ASP A 388 3.83 -7.83 -14.82
C ASP A 388 2.69 -6.82 -14.68
N GLU A 389 2.51 -6.35 -13.46
CA GLU A 389 1.65 -5.22 -13.13
C GLU A 389 2.04 -3.98 -13.96
N TYR A 390 1.06 -3.27 -14.53
CA TYR A 390 1.27 -2.09 -15.40
C TYR A 390 2.18 -2.32 -16.63
N ALA A 391 2.43 -3.55 -17.06
CA ALA A 391 3.40 -3.86 -18.11
C ALA A 391 3.16 -3.09 -19.44
N PHE A 392 1.91 -2.87 -19.84
CA PHE A 392 1.52 -2.08 -21.01
C PHE A 392 0.77 -0.79 -20.65
N TYR A 393 0.83 -0.35 -19.40
CA TYR A 393 0.06 0.83 -18.96
C TYR A 393 0.26 2.04 -19.89
N ASN A 394 -0.88 2.62 -20.35
CA ASN A 394 -0.92 3.81 -21.21
C ASN A 394 -0.06 3.69 -22.48
N ARG A 395 0.03 2.49 -23.09
CA ARG A 395 0.73 2.29 -24.36
C ARG A 395 -0.20 2.51 -25.55
N SER A 396 0.35 3.14 -26.61
CA SER A 396 -0.37 3.41 -27.86
C SER A 396 -0.42 2.19 -28.81
N ALA A 397 0.20 1.09 -28.45
CA ALA A 397 0.17 -0.21 -29.11
C ALA A 397 0.13 -1.32 -28.02
N PRO A 398 -0.34 -2.53 -28.32
CA PRO A 398 -0.90 -2.99 -29.60
C PRO A 398 -2.37 -2.57 -29.78
N THR A 399 -2.88 -2.74 -31.04
CA THR A 399 -4.33 -2.72 -31.34
C THR A 399 -4.96 -4.09 -31.21
N GLU A 400 -4.17 -5.13 -31.42
CA GLU A 400 -4.52 -6.55 -31.27
C GLU A 400 -3.44 -7.27 -30.48
N LEU A 401 -3.84 -8.05 -29.49
CA LEU A 401 -2.93 -8.79 -28.62
C LEU A 401 -3.29 -10.28 -28.58
N TYR A 402 -2.29 -11.12 -28.76
CA TYR A 402 -2.44 -12.58 -28.66
C TYR A 402 -1.55 -13.11 -27.51
N MET A 403 -2.18 -13.73 -26.52
CA MET A 403 -1.48 -14.37 -25.40
C MET A 403 -1.35 -15.88 -25.65
N PRO A 404 -0.14 -16.43 -25.66
CA PRO A 404 0.06 -17.87 -25.77
C PRO A 404 -0.42 -18.60 -24.51
N ASP A 405 -0.73 -19.89 -24.64
CA ASP A 405 -1.18 -20.72 -23.52
C ASP A 405 -0.11 -20.95 -22.43
N SER A 406 1.13 -20.54 -22.67
CA SER A 406 2.16 -20.49 -21.61
C SER A 406 1.89 -19.42 -20.55
N VAL A 407 1.13 -18.34 -20.86
CA VAL A 407 0.78 -17.29 -19.91
C VAL A 407 -0.25 -17.82 -18.92
N THR A 408 0.12 -17.86 -17.64
CA THR A 408 -0.73 -18.34 -16.55
C THR A 408 -1.22 -17.22 -15.64
N SER A 409 -0.58 -16.04 -15.70
CA SER A 409 -0.92 -14.88 -14.89
C SER A 409 -0.72 -13.56 -15.63
N ILE A 410 -1.59 -12.61 -15.31
CA ILE A 410 -1.52 -11.22 -15.75
C ILE A 410 -1.49 -10.38 -14.46
N GLY A 411 -0.63 -9.38 -14.40
CA GLY A 411 -0.57 -8.44 -13.28
C GLY A 411 -1.72 -7.42 -13.29
N GLU A 412 -1.96 -6.81 -12.15
CA GLU A 412 -2.96 -5.75 -12.02
C GLU A 412 -2.67 -4.58 -12.97
N ASN A 413 -3.70 -4.00 -13.54
CA ASN A 413 -3.60 -2.85 -14.44
C ASN A 413 -2.66 -3.07 -15.66
N ALA A 414 -2.31 -4.31 -16.01
CA ALA A 414 -1.31 -4.62 -17.04
C ALA A 414 -1.56 -3.93 -18.39
N PHE A 415 -2.83 -3.81 -18.81
CA PHE A 415 -3.24 -3.17 -20.06
C PHE A 415 -4.13 -1.94 -19.84
N LYS A 416 -4.14 -1.39 -18.61
CA LYS A 416 -4.92 -0.20 -18.29
C LYS A 416 -4.51 0.98 -19.17
N GLU A 417 -5.53 1.69 -19.70
CA GLU A 417 -5.34 2.85 -20.58
C GLU A 417 -4.58 2.55 -21.90
N CYS A 418 -4.57 1.28 -22.35
CA CYS A 418 -4.19 0.93 -23.71
C CYS A 418 -5.28 1.38 -24.68
N VAL A 419 -5.31 2.68 -24.99
CA VAL A 419 -6.44 3.35 -25.68
C VAL A 419 -6.65 2.94 -27.15
N TYR A 420 -5.82 2.06 -27.68
CA TYR A 420 -5.96 1.49 -29.03
C TYR A 420 -6.16 -0.02 -29.03
N LEU A 421 -6.08 -0.69 -27.89
CA LEU A 421 -6.26 -2.15 -27.79
C LEU A 421 -7.74 -2.52 -27.99
N SER A 422 -8.10 -2.87 -29.23
CA SER A 422 -9.48 -3.17 -29.63
C SER A 422 -9.80 -4.66 -29.64
N SER A 423 -8.78 -5.53 -29.61
CA SER A 423 -8.92 -6.98 -29.61
C SER A 423 -7.88 -7.65 -28.73
N VAL A 424 -8.30 -8.66 -27.97
CA VAL A 424 -7.41 -9.50 -27.16
C VAL A 424 -7.83 -10.95 -27.24
N THR A 425 -6.84 -11.83 -27.48
CA THR A 425 -6.99 -13.28 -27.31
C THR A 425 -6.27 -13.65 -26.02
N LEU A 426 -7.03 -14.11 -25.02
CA LEU A 426 -6.52 -14.48 -23.71
C LEU A 426 -6.00 -15.93 -23.70
N SER A 427 -4.98 -16.21 -22.88
CA SER A 427 -4.48 -17.56 -22.67
C SER A 427 -5.52 -18.47 -22.02
N ASN A 428 -5.67 -19.71 -22.51
CA ASN A 428 -6.58 -20.72 -21.95
C ASN A 428 -6.18 -21.18 -20.55
N ASN A 429 -4.97 -20.88 -20.11
CA ASN A 429 -4.44 -21.28 -18.81
C ASN A 429 -4.62 -20.21 -17.72
N LEU A 430 -5.25 -19.09 -18.02
CA LEU A 430 -5.59 -18.09 -17.00
C LEU A 430 -6.59 -18.65 -15.98
N ARG A 431 -6.44 -18.24 -14.73
CA ARG A 431 -7.34 -18.59 -13.63
C ARG A 431 -8.14 -17.41 -13.10
N SER A 432 -7.68 -16.19 -13.37
CA SER A 432 -8.36 -14.94 -13.03
C SER A 432 -8.04 -13.85 -14.05
N ILE A 433 -8.94 -12.89 -14.16
CA ILE A 433 -8.64 -11.59 -14.77
C ILE A 433 -8.42 -10.62 -13.61
N PRO A 434 -7.22 -10.05 -13.44
CA PRO A 434 -6.88 -9.26 -12.26
C PRO A 434 -7.54 -7.87 -12.24
N VAL A 435 -7.38 -7.19 -11.11
CA VAL A 435 -7.88 -5.83 -10.87
C VAL A 435 -7.40 -4.89 -11.97
N GLY A 436 -8.33 -4.16 -12.57
CA GLY A 436 -8.06 -3.12 -13.55
C GLY A 436 -7.38 -3.55 -14.85
N ALA A 437 -7.21 -4.85 -15.11
CA ALA A 437 -6.36 -5.37 -16.20
C ALA A 437 -6.56 -4.70 -17.55
N PHE A 438 -7.81 -4.42 -17.93
CA PHE A 438 -8.19 -3.81 -19.21
C PHE A 438 -8.96 -2.49 -19.04
N THR A 439 -8.88 -1.84 -17.90
CA THR A 439 -9.56 -0.57 -17.63
C THR A 439 -9.27 0.45 -18.74
N ARG A 440 -10.32 1.09 -19.27
CA ARG A 440 -10.25 2.13 -20.33
C ARG A 440 -9.61 1.66 -21.65
N THR A 441 -9.77 0.38 -22.00
CA THR A 441 -9.43 -0.12 -23.34
C THR A 441 -10.63 -0.06 -24.27
N PRO A 442 -10.43 0.14 -25.59
CA PRO A 442 -11.52 0.14 -26.57
C PRO A 442 -11.88 -1.27 -27.07
N LEU A 443 -11.73 -2.30 -26.22
CA LEU A 443 -12.14 -3.67 -26.56
C LEU A 443 -13.60 -3.69 -27.02
N ARG A 444 -13.89 -4.44 -28.10
CA ARG A 444 -15.24 -4.59 -28.63
C ARG A 444 -15.93 -5.86 -28.14
N SER A 445 -15.14 -6.90 -27.97
CA SER A 445 -15.59 -8.18 -27.44
C SER A 445 -14.46 -8.84 -26.68
N VAL A 446 -14.80 -9.69 -25.73
CA VAL A 446 -13.83 -10.54 -25.04
C VAL A 446 -14.43 -11.90 -24.71
N GLU A 447 -13.67 -12.94 -25.00
CA GLU A 447 -13.96 -14.31 -24.56
C GLU A 447 -13.10 -14.62 -23.35
N ILE A 448 -13.76 -14.85 -22.20
CA ILE A 448 -13.06 -15.20 -20.96
C ILE A 448 -12.80 -16.71 -20.96
N PRO A 449 -11.54 -17.14 -20.79
CA PRO A 449 -11.16 -18.55 -20.91
C PRO A 449 -11.85 -19.46 -19.89
N GLY A 450 -12.06 -20.72 -20.31
CA GLY A 450 -12.80 -21.73 -19.57
C GLY A 450 -12.24 -22.12 -18.19
N GLY A 451 -11.02 -21.67 -17.84
CA GLY A 451 -10.39 -21.90 -16.54
C GLY A 451 -10.56 -20.75 -15.54
N VAL A 452 -11.09 -19.60 -15.96
CA VAL A 452 -11.19 -18.39 -15.11
C VAL A 452 -12.32 -18.55 -14.10
N THR A 453 -12.01 -18.30 -12.83
CA THR A 453 -12.95 -18.37 -11.70
C THR A 453 -13.34 -16.99 -11.16
N THR A 454 -12.50 -15.97 -11.39
CA THR A 454 -12.70 -14.62 -10.83
C THR A 454 -12.41 -13.55 -11.87
N ILE A 455 -13.29 -12.54 -11.96
CA ILE A 455 -13.04 -11.28 -12.66
C ILE A 455 -12.88 -10.22 -11.59
N GLY A 456 -11.66 -9.67 -11.46
CA GLY A 456 -11.25 -8.71 -10.44
C GLY A 456 -11.92 -7.34 -10.58
N ALA A 457 -11.85 -6.56 -9.53
CA ALA A 457 -12.43 -5.23 -9.49
C ALA A 457 -11.92 -4.35 -10.64
N TYR A 458 -12.83 -3.62 -11.28
CA TYR A 458 -12.54 -2.70 -12.40
C TYR A 458 -11.88 -3.36 -13.63
N ALA A 459 -11.83 -4.68 -13.75
CA ALA A 459 -11.07 -5.40 -14.79
C ALA A 459 -11.36 -4.88 -16.21
N PHE A 460 -12.61 -4.59 -16.54
CA PHE A 460 -13.06 -4.01 -17.82
C PHE A 460 -13.78 -2.66 -17.65
N SER A 461 -13.53 -1.97 -16.53
CA SER A 461 -14.18 -0.68 -16.28
C SER A 461 -13.84 0.34 -17.36
N LYS A 462 -14.85 1.12 -17.78
CA LYS A 462 -14.74 2.16 -18.83
C LYS A 462 -14.30 1.63 -20.21
N CYS A 463 -14.50 0.34 -20.45
CA CYS A 463 -14.42 -0.22 -21.81
C CYS A 463 -15.70 0.12 -22.59
N ASN A 464 -15.86 1.38 -22.95
CA ASN A 464 -17.12 1.93 -23.50
C ASN A 464 -17.58 1.28 -24.80
N TYR A 465 -16.67 0.60 -25.51
CA TYR A 465 -16.95 -0.09 -26.78
C TYR A 465 -17.16 -1.60 -26.59
N LEU A 466 -17.09 -2.12 -25.36
CA LEU A 466 -17.29 -3.54 -25.08
C LEU A 466 -18.77 -3.89 -25.19
N GLU A 467 -19.18 -4.43 -26.36
CA GLU A 467 -20.56 -4.77 -26.69
C GLU A 467 -20.91 -6.22 -26.32
N SER A 468 -19.92 -7.11 -26.23
CA SER A 468 -20.14 -8.51 -25.89
C SER A 468 -19.03 -9.09 -24.99
N VAL A 469 -19.43 -9.96 -24.06
CA VAL A 469 -18.54 -10.77 -23.23
C VAL A 469 -19.05 -12.19 -23.14
N THR A 470 -18.17 -13.16 -23.35
CA THR A 470 -18.46 -14.58 -23.12
C THR A 470 -17.86 -14.98 -21.76
N LEU A 471 -18.71 -15.38 -20.83
CA LEU A 471 -18.31 -15.79 -19.48
C LEU A 471 -18.28 -17.32 -19.36
N PRO A 472 -17.21 -17.92 -18.79
CA PRO A 472 -17.10 -19.37 -18.66
C PRO A 472 -17.95 -19.93 -17.52
N GLN A 473 -18.32 -21.21 -17.60
CA GLN A 473 -19.03 -21.89 -16.52
C GLN A 473 -18.20 -22.07 -15.24
N SER A 474 -16.89 -21.96 -15.32
CA SER A 474 -15.99 -21.97 -14.17
C SER A 474 -16.08 -20.71 -13.29
N LEU A 475 -16.66 -19.60 -13.80
CA LEU A 475 -16.69 -18.32 -13.11
C LEU A 475 -17.57 -18.39 -11.85
N THR A 476 -17.00 -17.98 -10.72
CA THR A 476 -17.67 -17.97 -9.41
C THR A 476 -17.81 -16.57 -8.82
N SER A 477 -16.95 -15.61 -9.22
CA SER A 477 -16.94 -14.25 -8.66
C SER A 477 -16.78 -13.18 -9.74
N ILE A 478 -17.56 -12.09 -9.61
CA ILE A 478 -17.42 -10.83 -10.37
C ILE A 478 -17.34 -9.70 -9.35
N GLU A 479 -16.17 -9.04 -9.28
CA GLU A 479 -15.84 -8.05 -8.27
C GLU A 479 -16.32 -6.63 -8.62
N GLY A 480 -16.14 -5.68 -7.67
CA GLY A 480 -16.64 -4.31 -7.77
C GLY A 480 -16.19 -3.56 -9.02
N GLY A 481 -17.15 -2.99 -9.74
CA GLY A 481 -16.88 -2.21 -10.96
C GLY A 481 -16.28 -2.99 -12.13
N ALA A 482 -16.26 -4.33 -12.10
CA ALA A 482 -15.61 -5.16 -13.11
C ALA A 482 -16.02 -4.81 -14.56
N PHE A 483 -17.29 -4.48 -14.78
CA PHE A 483 -17.86 -4.04 -16.07
C PHE A 483 -18.53 -2.66 -15.97
N MET A 484 -18.05 -1.82 -15.06
CA MET A 484 -18.58 -0.46 -14.90
C MET A 484 -18.34 0.38 -16.16
N GLU A 485 -19.36 1.10 -16.61
CA GLU A 485 -19.30 2.00 -17.79
C GLU A 485 -18.82 1.27 -19.06
N THR A 486 -19.31 0.05 -19.31
CA THR A 486 -19.11 -0.69 -20.57
C THR A 486 -20.26 -0.46 -21.55
N GLY A 487 -20.08 -0.86 -22.82
CA GLY A 487 -21.12 -0.87 -23.85
C GLY A 487 -22.04 -2.09 -23.81
N LEU A 488 -21.92 -2.94 -22.79
CA LEU A 488 -22.70 -4.18 -22.68
C LEU A 488 -24.19 -3.88 -22.49
N THR A 489 -25.01 -4.47 -23.36
CA THR A 489 -26.48 -4.39 -23.26
C THR A 489 -27.11 -5.72 -22.84
N ARG A 490 -26.37 -6.82 -23.03
CA ARG A 490 -26.79 -8.16 -22.64
C ARG A 490 -25.59 -8.99 -22.17
N VAL A 491 -25.76 -9.73 -21.09
CA VAL A 491 -24.73 -10.67 -20.57
C VAL A 491 -25.42 -11.97 -20.14
N MET A 492 -24.90 -13.11 -20.59
CA MET A 492 -25.27 -14.41 -20.05
C MET A 492 -24.44 -14.70 -18.81
N LEU A 493 -25.10 -14.83 -17.66
CA LEU A 493 -24.45 -15.12 -16.38
C LEU A 493 -24.38 -16.63 -16.14
N PRO A 494 -23.18 -17.20 -15.89
CA PRO A 494 -23.03 -18.64 -15.68
C PRO A 494 -23.67 -19.10 -14.36
N GLN A 495 -24.10 -20.36 -14.34
CA GLN A 495 -24.83 -20.94 -13.21
C GLN A 495 -24.00 -21.08 -11.92
N ASN A 496 -22.67 -21.16 -12.06
CA ASN A 496 -21.77 -21.41 -10.94
C ASN A 496 -21.35 -20.14 -10.18
N LEU A 497 -21.88 -18.96 -10.56
CA LEU A 497 -21.66 -17.72 -9.82
C LEU A 497 -22.18 -17.86 -8.40
N THR A 498 -21.35 -17.40 -7.45
CA THR A 498 -21.66 -17.34 -6.01
C THR A 498 -21.52 -15.92 -5.45
N TYR A 499 -20.88 -15.03 -6.22
CA TYR A 499 -20.69 -13.64 -5.84
C TYR A 499 -20.73 -12.71 -7.08
N ILE A 500 -21.52 -11.67 -7.00
CA ILE A 500 -21.51 -10.52 -7.92
C ILE A 500 -21.62 -9.27 -7.07
N ASP A 501 -20.61 -8.41 -7.13
CA ASP A 501 -20.63 -7.13 -6.44
C ASP A 501 -21.74 -6.21 -6.96
N GLU A 502 -22.31 -5.40 -6.08
CA GLU A 502 -23.41 -4.49 -6.46
C GLU A 502 -23.01 -3.45 -7.50
N LEU A 503 -21.72 -3.08 -7.58
CA LEU A 503 -21.16 -2.12 -8.53
C LEU A 503 -20.61 -2.79 -9.80
N ALA A 504 -20.64 -4.12 -9.90
CA ALA A 504 -20.01 -4.87 -11.00
C ALA A 504 -20.46 -4.39 -12.40
N PHE A 505 -21.73 -3.99 -12.54
CA PHE A 505 -22.37 -3.60 -13.82
C PHE A 505 -23.08 -2.23 -13.73
N VAL A 506 -22.36 -1.16 -13.42
CA VAL A 506 -22.94 0.20 -13.34
C VAL A 506 -22.71 0.94 -14.65
N PRO A 507 -23.74 1.62 -15.24
CA PRO A 507 -25.14 1.73 -14.78
C PRO A 507 -25.98 0.49 -15.09
N LYS A 508 -26.73 -0.01 -14.09
CA LYS A 508 -27.49 -1.27 -14.17
C LYS A 508 -28.71 -1.22 -15.12
N ASN A 509 -29.24 -0.04 -15.39
CA ASN A 509 -30.47 0.15 -16.18
C ASN A 509 -30.30 0.00 -17.70
N GLN A 510 -29.07 -0.15 -18.17
CA GLN A 510 -28.76 -0.29 -19.60
C GLN A 510 -28.49 -1.74 -20.01
N ILE A 511 -28.46 -2.66 -19.05
CA ILE A 511 -28.07 -4.06 -19.28
C ILE A 511 -29.21 -5.02 -18.94
N SER A 512 -29.34 -6.10 -19.71
CA SER A 512 -30.24 -7.22 -19.44
C SER A 512 -29.43 -8.50 -19.27
N PHE A 513 -29.77 -9.30 -18.28
CA PHE A 513 -29.07 -10.56 -18.02
C PHE A 513 -29.86 -11.78 -18.53
N SER A 514 -29.13 -12.76 -19.06
CA SER A 514 -29.67 -14.09 -19.29
C SER A 514 -29.23 -14.97 -18.13
N VAL A 515 -30.16 -15.50 -17.32
CA VAL A 515 -29.90 -16.24 -16.09
C VAL A 515 -30.53 -17.62 -16.13
N LEU A 516 -29.95 -18.58 -15.40
CA LEU A 516 -30.57 -19.88 -15.16
C LEU A 516 -31.54 -19.77 -13.97
N SER A 517 -32.73 -20.34 -14.09
CA SER A 517 -33.71 -20.35 -13.00
C SER A 517 -33.15 -21.06 -11.75
N GLY A 518 -33.36 -20.48 -10.58
CA GLY A 518 -32.85 -20.96 -9.29
C GLY A 518 -31.37 -20.64 -9.05
N SER A 519 -30.69 -19.93 -9.95
CA SER A 519 -29.29 -19.57 -9.78
C SER A 519 -29.09 -18.38 -8.82
N TYR A 520 -27.88 -18.24 -8.29
CA TYR A 520 -27.48 -17.05 -7.55
C TYR A 520 -27.65 -15.78 -8.38
N ALA A 521 -27.31 -15.85 -9.68
CA ALA A 521 -27.42 -14.74 -10.61
C ALA A 521 -28.87 -14.22 -10.76
N GLU A 522 -29.88 -15.12 -10.74
CA GLU A 522 -31.29 -14.70 -10.71
C GLU A 522 -31.62 -13.96 -9.42
N THR A 523 -31.22 -14.49 -8.27
CA THR A 523 -31.44 -13.87 -6.96
C THR A 523 -30.81 -12.48 -6.91
N TRP A 524 -29.57 -12.36 -7.37
CA TRP A 524 -28.84 -11.09 -7.43
C TRP A 524 -29.55 -10.07 -8.34
N ALA A 525 -30.00 -10.50 -9.55
CA ALA A 525 -30.70 -9.62 -10.48
C ALA A 525 -32.02 -9.09 -9.90
N LEU A 526 -32.77 -9.94 -9.20
CA LEU A 526 -33.99 -9.56 -8.47
C LEU A 526 -33.71 -8.53 -7.38
N GLN A 527 -32.72 -8.77 -6.54
CA GLN A 527 -32.35 -7.88 -5.41
C GLN A 527 -31.85 -6.52 -5.90
N ASN A 528 -31.19 -6.47 -7.05
CA ASN A 528 -30.63 -5.24 -7.63
C ASN A 528 -31.55 -4.55 -8.64
N GLY A 529 -32.78 -5.05 -8.85
CA GLY A 529 -33.78 -4.45 -9.74
C GLY A 529 -33.36 -4.43 -11.22
N VAL A 530 -32.56 -5.42 -11.65
CA VAL A 530 -32.02 -5.49 -13.02
C VAL A 530 -32.90 -6.37 -13.90
N SER A 531 -33.08 -5.97 -15.16
CA SER A 531 -33.82 -6.76 -16.17
C SER A 531 -33.13 -8.09 -16.45
N TYR A 532 -33.88 -9.18 -16.49
CA TYR A 532 -33.35 -10.49 -16.86
C TYR A 532 -34.37 -11.35 -17.60
N ILE A 533 -33.85 -12.29 -18.39
CA ILE A 533 -34.60 -13.36 -19.04
C ILE A 533 -34.00 -14.71 -18.64
N TYR A 534 -34.77 -15.76 -18.76
CA TYR A 534 -34.25 -17.11 -18.53
C TYR A 534 -33.59 -17.66 -19.79
N TYR A 535 -32.57 -18.50 -19.62
CA TYR A 535 -32.11 -19.37 -20.69
C TYR A 535 -32.32 -20.83 -20.29
N VAL A 536 -32.66 -21.63 -21.30
CA VAL A 536 -32.67 -23.11 -21.23
C VAL A 536 -31.57 -23.59 -22.17
N VAL A 537 -30.95 -24.70 -21.86
CA VAL A 537 -29.86 -25.25 -22.67
C VAL A 537 -30.20 -25.21 -24.14
N GLY A 538 -29.56 -24.32 -24.90
CA GLY A 538 -29.72 -24.14 -26.35
C GLY A 538 -30.50 -22.91 -26.83
N ARG A 539 -31.26 -22.19 -25.99
CA ARG A 539 -31.91 -20.91 -26.37
C ARG A 539 -32.32 -20.05 -25.18
N GLU A 540 -32.40 -18.75 -25.41
CA GLU A 540 -33.05 -17.80 -24.52
C GLU A 540 -34.55 -17.90 -24.59
N ILE A 541 -35.24 -17.74 -23.45
CA ILE A 541 -36.70 -17.77 -23.35
C ILE A 541 -37.18 -16.64 -22.43
N THR A 542 -38.40 -16.13 -22.67
CA THR A 542 -39.04 -15.16 -21.79
C THR A 542 -39.47 -15.82 -20.47
N LYS A 543 -39.80 -14.99 -19.43
CA LYS A 543 -40.36 -15.49 -18.18
C LYS A 543 -41.67 -16.26 -18.44
N GLU A 544 -42.53 -15.76 -19.33
CA GLU A 544 -43.78 -16.35 -19.70
C GLU A 544 -43.57 -17.72 -20.35
N GLU A 545 -42.65 -17.82 -21.32
CA GLU A 545 -42.27 -19.08 -21.96
C GLU A 545 -41.70 -20.08 -20.94
N PHE A 546 -40.85 -19.61 -20.02
CA PHE A 546 -40.29 -20.46 -18.96
C PHE A 546 -41.39 -21.05 -18.06
N TYR A 547 -42.31 -20.23 -17.56
CA TYR A 547 -43.44 -20.70 -16.75
C TYR A 547 -44.38 -21.62 -17.51
N ALA A 548 -44.58 -21.38 -18.80
CA ALA A 548 -45.36 -22.28 -19.65
C ALA A 548 -44.71 -23.66 -19.81
N ILE A 549 -43.38 -23.70 -19.99
CA ILE A 549 -42.61 -24.95 -20.08
C ILE A 549 -42.60 -25.71 -18.76
N THR A 550 -42.42 -25.01 -17.60
CA THR A 550 -42.26 -25.64 -16.29
C THR A 550 -43.59 -26.04 -15.64
N ASN A 551 -44.70 -25.38 -15.97
CA ASN A 551 -46.03 -25.66 -15.43
C ASN A 551 -46.86 -26.60 -16.31
N GLY A 552 -46.30 -27.13 -17.39
CA GLY A 552 -46.91 -28.21 -18.18
C GLY A 552 -48.15 -27.81 -19.01
N ASN A 553 -48.23 -26.54 -19.46
CA ASN A 553 -49.23 -26.04 -20.40
C ASN A 553 -48.67 -25.91 -21.81
#